data_52934fa6fe3127f38bb5e4c4b20e5228
#
_entry.id   52934fa6fe3127f38bb5e4c4b20e5228
#
_cell.length_a   1.000
_cell.length_b   1.000
_cell.length_c   1.000
_cell.angle_alpha   90.00
_cell.angle_beta   90.00
_cell.angle_gamma   90.00
#
_symmetry.space_group_name_H-M   'P 1'
#
loop_
_entity.id
_entity.type
_entity.pdbx_description
1 polymer ?
#
loop_
_entity_poly.entity_id
_entity_poly.type
_entity_poly.pdbx_seq_one_letter_code
_entity_poly.pdbx_strand_id
1 'polypeptide(L)'
;MKNLVNTLHKQLVSSQELAKSAIVFIWIMAMSTGIAIAQQAVYISGSAQVFSHPKDTVSIFGDVINDGSFGTSHGSVVNFLGNSWQNTPVAQLPGEGAVPDTQGGLFRFMGGKNQLLAGGYNFTGKTGPSFPNLSIENQSEVALADLNDLHVRGILSFKKGHLLLNGWNAIVGDSVAGYSRDGFVVTGSEIGGGSLYLQAPSSSRRMVFPVGTATDSYSPLALSRTRAYSGPVGARVFDQVYASVTSGAAIDSDFVRKTWRVAAAQGSPQTTVWLQHQQSQEGPRFSPFRDSSYVSLYRRDSGLWDLDPLPHGLESPGTLTTGRPRNNTYVNDRIFPEGLPHEGPDSINWLSVSTVGFSNIVCPLADFKLWAAQRYNHKWVQLFWRTLRELNMARYELQRRRDTGSTFQTIATFPSKSLNGFSDHLLYYYYADDDIYDGWTYYRLKMVSPSGCIVYTNIQEINYGIDVEVWPNPSPGESHVRVQGIQHPIIMQLVDTWGQVLRRYTINQDGVIDIRNLSDAAYFLVFYDPKKNNKQITTVKLIVQRAN
;
A
#
# COMPACT_ATOMS: atom_id res chain seq x y z
N MET A 1 32.62 10.69 -41.40
CA MET A 1 31.78 11.86 -41.08
C MET A 1 31.12 12.47 -42.29
N LYS A 2 31.83 12.82 -43.39
CA LYS A 2 31.20 13.40 -44.61
C LYS A 2 30.14 12.49 -45.28
N ASN A 3 30.29 11.16 -45.22
CA ASN A 3 29.35 10.23 -45.84
C ASN A 3 28.04 10.03 -45.04
N LEU A 4 28.08 10.25 -43.73
CA LEU A 4 26.89 10.13 -42.88
C LEU A 4 25.96 11.35 -43.04
N VAL A 5 26.55 12.53 -43.15
CA VAL A 5 25.81 13.79 -43.36
C VAL A 5 25.14 13.81 -44.74
N ASN A 6 25.81 13.27 -45.78
CA ASN A 6 25.23 13.20 -47.12
C ASN A 6 24.11 12.17 -47.26
N THR A 7 24.10 11.11 -46.48
CA THR A 7 23.00 10.13 -46.47
C THR A 7 21.76 10.68 -45.79
N LEU A 8 21.91 11.40 -44.68
CA LEU A 8 20.81 12.09 -44.01
C LEU A 8 20.21 13.23 -44.86
N HIS A 9 21.06 13.94 -45.62
CA HIS A 9 20.60 15.04 -46.51
C HIS A 9 19.82 14.53 -47.72
N LYS A 10 20.14 13.33 -48.25
CA LYS A 10 19.42 12.73 -49.40
C LYS A 10 18.05 12.16 -49.03
N GLN A 11 17.82 11.73 -47.77
CA GLN A 11 16.51 11.26 -47.32
C GLN A 11 15.54 12.39 -46.98
N LEU A 12 16.04 13.59 -46.66
CA LEU A 12 15.21 14.76 -46.33
C LEU A 12 14.65 15.49 -47.57
N VAL A 13 15.10 15.18 -48.79
CA VAL A 13 14.74 15.92 -50.01
C VAL A 13 13.67 15.23 -50.88
N SER A 14 13.20 14.04 -50.56
CA SER A 14 12.30 13.27 -51.43
C SER A 14 10.82 13.23 -51.04
N SER A 15 10.36 14.04 -50.10
CA SER A 15 8.92 14.19 -49.82
C SER A 15 8.51 15.66 -49.84
N GLN A 16 8.22 16.17 -51.05
CA GLN A 16 7.39 17.35 -51.21
C GLN A 16 5.94 16.94 -50.88
N GLU A 17 5.52 17.30 -49.70
CA GLU A 17 4.24 17.88 -49.28
C GLU A 17 4.13 17.79 -47.78
N LEU A 18 4.41 18.89 -47.13
CA LEU A 18 3.72 19.43 -45.98
C LEU A 18 4.57 20.53 -45.33
N ALA A 19 4.17 21.72 -45.61
CA ALA A 19 4.77 22.91 -45.04
C ALA A 19 4.51 23.01 -43.54
N LYS A 20 5.58 22.89 -42.77
CA LYS A 20 6.00 23.64 -41.57
C LYS A 20 7.15 22.87 -40.93
N SER A 21 8.34 23.02 -41.49
CA SER A 21 9.56 22.39 -41.01
C SER A 21 10.03 23.04 -39.71
N ALA A 22 10.01 22.28 -38.63
CA ALA A 22 10.87 22.60 -37.49
C ALA A 22 12.28 22.07 -37.78
N ILE A 23 13.25 22.97 -37.83
CA ILE A 23 14.65 22.63 -38.03
C ILE A 23 15.20 22.01 -36.76
N VAL A 24 15.62 20.75 -36.83
CA VAL A 24 16.35 20.09 -35.74
C VAL A 24 17.78 20.62 -35.72
N PHE A 25 18.13 21.44 -34.75
CA PHE A 25 19.52 21.84 -34.50
C PHE A 25 20.21 20.75 -33.64
N ILE A 26 21.07 19.97 -34.31
CA ILE A 26 22.05 19.13 -33.61
C ILE A 26 23.27 20.00 -33.34
N TRP A 27 23.44 20.47 -32.11
CA TRP A 27 24.65 21.18 -31.69
C TRP A 27 25.76 20.16 -31.40
N ILE A 28 26.77 20.10 -32.29
CA ILE A 28 28.04 19.42 -32.04
C ILE A 28 29.00 20.48 -31.51
N MET A 29 29.21 20.57 -30.21
CA MET A 29 30.30 21.34 -29.63
C MET A 29 31.56 20.48 -29.60
N ALA A 30 32.50 20.78 -30.52
CA ALA A 30 33.85 20.29 -30.41
C ALA A 30 34.69 21.36 -29.67
N MET A 31 35.10 21.09 -28.43
CA MET A 31 36.13 21.85 -27.75
C MET A 31 37.38 20.99 -27.52
N SER A 32 38.50 21.56 -27.88
CA SER A 32 39.85 20.99 -27.85
C SER A 32 40.45 20.97 -26.46
N THR A 33 41.25 19.93 -26.22
CA THR A 33 42.32 19.79 -25.21
C THR A 33 41.93 19.89 -23.73
N GLY A 34 41.54 18.77 -23.22
CA GLY A 34 41.32 18.42 -21.81
C GLY A 34 40.40 17.23 -21.83
N ILE A 35 40.73 16.14 -21.15
CA ILE A 35 39.88 14.94 -21.08
C ILE A 35 38.60 15.32 -20.33
N ALA A 36 37.69 16.03 -21.00
CA ALA A 36 36.29 16.10 -20.67
C ALA A 36 35.61 15.14 -21.63
N ILE A 37 35.16 13.97 -21.15
CA ILE A 37 34.21 13.15 -21.87
C ILE A 37 32.93 13.96 -21.88
N ALA A 38 32.74 14.81 -22.89
CA ALA A 38 31.49 15.50 -23.13
C ALA A 38 30.46 14.42 -23.47
N GLN A 39 29.60 14.13 -22.55
CA GLN A 39 28.45 13.28 -22.75
C GLN A 39 27.52 14.04 -23.70
N GLN A 40 27.45 13.60 -24.94
CA GLN A 40 26.56 14.21 -25.94
C GLN A 40 25.13 13.83 -25.59
N ALA A 41 24.33 14.78 -25.14
CA ALA A 41 22.92 14.62 -24.92
C ALA A 41 22.10 14.91 -26.18
N VAL A 42 21.09 14.11 -26.46
CA VAL A 42 20.07 14.36 -27.47
C VAL A 42 18.90 15.07 -26.80
N TYR A 43 18.66 16.31 -27.17
CA TYR A 43 17.51 17.08 -26.70
C TYR A 43 16.45 17.19 -27.80
N ILE A 44 15.23 16.74 -27.50
CA ILE A 44 14.06 16.84 -28.37
C ILE A 44 13.15 17.90 -27.75
N SER A 45 13.15 19.11 -28.34
CA SER A 45 12.36 20.23 -27.82
C SER A 45 10.85 19.99 -27.97
N GLY A 46 10.02 20.72 -27.23
CA GLY A 46 8.56 20.54 -27.18
C GLY A 46 7.85 20.67 -28.55
N SER A 47 8.43 21.34 -29.51
CA SER A 47 7.92 21.43 -30.88
C SER A 47 8.56 20.46 -31.87
N ALA A 48 9.61 19.75 -31.46
CA ALA A 48 10.35 18.86 -32.34
C ALA A 48 9.68 17.48 -32.43
N GLN A 49 9.79 16.90 -33.62
CA GLN A 49 9.33 15.56 -33.91
C GLN A 49 10.47 14.73 -34.48
N VAL A 50 10.75 13.61 -33.85
CA VAL A 50 11.67 12.59 -34.35
C VAL A 50 10.83 11.35 -34.67
N PHE A 51 11.09 10.70 -35.78
CA PHE A 51 10.32 9.54 -36.20
C PHE A 51 11.22 8.43 -36.75
N SER A 52 11.01 7.18 -36.31
CA SER A 52 11.66 5.98 -36.81
C SER A 52 10.69 5.15 -37.64
N HIS A 53 11.01 4.97 -38.92
CA HIS A 53 10.15 4.26 -39.88
C HIS A 53 10.23 2.74 -39.76
N PRO A 54 9.32 1.98 -40.38
CA PRO A 54 9.34 0.52 -40.34
C PRO A 54 10.67 -0.07 -40.77
N LYS A 55 11.21 -1.03 -40.01
CA LYS A 55 12.51 -1.71 -40.22
C LYS A 55 13.73 -0.85 -39.92
N ASP A 56 13.58 0.42 -39.55
CA ASP A 56 14.72 1.22 -39.13
C ASP A 56 15.28 0.74 -37.79
N THR A 57 16.59 0.85 -37.64
CA THR A 57 17.27 0.68 -36.37
C THR A 57 18.04 1.94 -36.03
N VAL A 58 17.64 2.62 -35.00
CA VAL A 58 18.28 3.84 -34.48
C VAL A 58 19.08 3.48 -33.24
N SER A 59 20.37 3.86 -33.20
CA SER A 59 21.19 3.65 -32.00
C SER A 59 21.62 4.99 -31.41
N ILE A 60 21.34 5.21 -30.14
CA ILE A 60 21.59 6.45 -29.40
C ILE A 60 22.61 6.13 -28.30
N PHE A 61 23.80 6.74 -28.41
CA PHE A 61 24.92 6.51 -27.49
C PHE A 61 25.02 7.59 -26.39
N GLY A 62 24.35 8.71 -26.58
CA GLY A 62 24.28 9.81 -25.61
C GLY A 62 23.02 9.74 -24.77
N ASP A 63 22.95 10.62 -23.76
CA ASP A 63 21.76 10.79 -22.95
C ASP A 63 20.63 11.42 -23.77
N VAL A 64 19.38 11.15 -23.40
CA VAL A 64 18.19 11.67 -24.06
C VAL A 64 17.34 12.49 -23.10
N ILE A 65 16.98 13.70 -23.53
CA ILE A 65 15.93 14.50 -22.90
C ILE A 65 14.85 14.73 -23.96
N ASN A 66 13.69 14.13 -23.74
CA ASN A 66 12.55 14.25 -24.63
C ASN A 66 11.48 15.15 -23.98
N ASP A 67 11.29 16.32 -24.56
CA ASP A 67 10.23 17.29 -24.24
C ASP A 67 9.22 17.41 -25.39
N GLY A 68 9.52 16.80 -26.54
CA GLY A 68 8.72 16.79 -27.76
C GLY A 68 8.14 15.44 -28.09
N SER A 69 8.27 15.02 -29.35
CA SER A 69 7.70 13.75 -29.83
C SER A 69 8.78 12.87 -30.44
N PHE A 70 8.88 11.62 -29.94
CA PHE A 70 9.67 10.56 -30.55
C PHE A 70 8.74 9.42 -31.02
N GLY A 71 8.31 9.49 -32.25
CA GLY A 71 7.43 8.50 -32.86
C GLY A 71 8.18 7.29 -33.41
N THR A 72 7.53 6.15 -33.44
CA THR A 72 8.09 4.90 -33.98
C THR A 72 7.02 4.09 -34.69
N SER A 73 7.37 3.49 -35.82
CA SER A 73 6.50 2.55 -36.53
C SER A 73 6.69 1.12 -36.04
N HIS A 74 5.69 0.29 -36.25
CA HIS A 74 5.80 -1.15 -36.03
C HIS A 74 6.99 -1.76 -36.79
N GLY A 75 7.82 -2.53 -36.09
CA GLY A 75 9.02 -3.16 -36.62
C GLY A 75 10.26 -2.27 -36.65
N SER A 76 10.18 -1.00 -36.22
CA SER A 76 11.36 -0.19 -35.94
C SER A 76 11.96 -0.51 -34.57
N VAL A 77 13.26 -0.26 -34.42
CA VAL A 77 14.00 -0.51 -33.18
C VAL A 77 14.82 0.71 -32.79
N VAL A 78 14.67 1.14 -31.56
CA VAL A 78 15.49 2.18 -30.95
C VAL A 78 16.39 1.56 -29.89
N ASN A 79 17.67 1.47 -30.15
CA ASN A 79 18.69 1.00 -29.20
C ASN A 79 19.20 2.20 -28.39
N PHE A 80 18.96 2.20 -27.10
CA PHE A 80 19.50 3.18 -26.19
C PHE A 80 20.71 2.63 -25.43
N LEU A 81 21.86 3.29 -25.61
CA LEU A 81 23.14 2.93 -24.99
C LEU A 81 23.72 4.08 -24.15
N GLY A 82 22.98 5.19 -23.99
CA GLY A 82 23.31 6.29 -23.08
C GLY A 82 23.13 5.90 -21.61
N ASN A 83 23.39 6.86 -20.72
CA ASN A 83 23.22 6.62 -19.27
C ASN A 83 21.85 7.10 -18.76
N SER A 84 21.22 8.09 -19.40
CA SER A 84 19.95 8.64 -18.95
C SER A 84 18.99 8.88 -20.12
N TRP A 85 17.77 8.37 -19.99
CA TRP A 85 16.63 8.71 -20.83
C TRP A 85 15.57 9.38 -19.98
N GLN A 86 15.30 10.65 -20.31
CA GLN A 86 14.32 11.45 -19.59
C GLN A 86 13.18 11.86 -20.53
N ASN A 87 11.96 11.41 -20.23
CA ASN A 87 10.76 12.00 -20.81
C ASN A 87 10.17 13.00 -19.81
N THR A 88 9.86 14.20 -20.28
CA THR A 88 9.05 15.14 -19.48
C THR A 88 7.57 14.72 -19.50
N PRO A 89 6.72 15.21 -18.59
CA PRO A 89 5.29 14.88 -18.58
C PRO A 89 4.52 15.29 -19.85
N VAL A 90 5.05 16.19 -20.66
CA VAL A 90 4.45 16.64 -21.92
C VAL A 90 5.00 15.89 -23.15
N ALA A 91 6.06 15.12 -22.98
CA ALA A 91 6.65 14.33 -24.05
C ALA A 91 5.66 13.33 -24.65
N GLN A 92 5.87 12.98 -25.90
CA GLN A 92 5.04 12.02 -26.62
C GLN A 92 5.90 10.92 -27.24
N LEU A 93 5.40 9.70 -27.22
CA LEU A 93 6.01 8.53 -27.85
C LEU A 93 4.97 7.85 -28.76
N PRO A 94 4.51 8.52 -29.83
CA PRO A 94 3.48 7.97 -30.70
C PRO A 94 3.96 6.72 -31.43
N GLY A 95 3.03 5.83 -31.74
CA GLY A 95 3.25 4.66 -32.57
C GLY A 95 2.38 4.72 -33.82
N GLU A 96 2.93 4.31 -34.95
CA GLU A 96 2.17 4.12 -36.19
C GLU A 96 1.99 2.63 -36.46
N GLY A 97 0.77 2.22 -36.82
CA GLY A 97 0.40 0.86 -37.20
C GLY A 97 -1.10 0.73 -37.47
N ALA A 98 -1.50 -0.32 -38.16
CA ALA A 98 -2.87 -0.49 -38.68
C ALA A 98 -3.92 -0.88 -37.62
N VAL A 99 -3.57 -1.01 -36.35
CA VAL A 99 -4.50 -1.40 -35.25
C VAL A 99 -4.12 -0.68 -33.95
N PRO A 100 -5.10 -0.42 -33.05
CA PRO A 100 -4.98 0.68 -32.10
C PRO A 100 -3.83 0.58 -31.11
N ASP A 101 -3.21 1.72 -30.88
CA ASP A 101 -2.42 2.23 -29.74
C ASP A 101 -1.27 1.41 -29.12
N THR A 102 -1.21 0.11 -29.29
CA THR A 102 -0.11 -0.74 -28.80
C THR A 102 1.02 -0.90 -29.83
N GLN A 103 0.80 -0.45 -31.05
CA GLN A 103 1.71 -0.69 -32.17
C GLN A 103 2.60 0.52 -32.44
N GLY A 104 3.79 0.42 -32.00
CA GLY A 104 4.92 1.24 -32.35
C GLY A 104 6.16 0.36 -32.36
N GLY A 105 7.32 0.99 -32.46
CA GLY A 105 8.61 0.30 -32.44
C GLY A 105 8.96 -0.23 -31.06
N LEU A 106 10.11 -0.89 -31.00
CA LEU A 106 10.70 -1.43 -29.79
C LEU A 106 11.83 -0.53 -29.31
N PHE A 107 11.71 -0.02 -28.09
CA PHE A 107 12.80 0.64 -27.39
C PHE A 107 13.59 -0.39 -26.59
N ARG A 108 14.91 -0.48 -26.80
CA ARG A 108 15.82 -1.39 -26.12
C ARG A 108 16.80 -0.59 -25.26
N PHE A 109 16.77 -0.82 -23.98
CA PHE A 109 17.75 -0.29 -23.04
C PHE A 109 18.89 -1.31 -22.94
N MET A 110 20.02 -0.96 -23.55
CA MET A 110 21.14 -1.85 -23.75
C MET A 110 22.42 -1.30 -23.11
N GLY A 111 23.33 -2.18 -22.76
CA GLY A 111 24.64 -1.75 -22.27
C GLY A 111 25.17 -2.61 -21.13
N GLY A 112 26.23 -2.12 -20.50
CA GLY A 112 26.88 -2.75 -19.34
C GLY A 112 27.10 -1.75 -18.20
N LYS A 113 26.40 -0.62 -18.22
CA LYS A 113 26.40 0.40 -17.14
C LYS A 113 24.99 0.63 -16.68
N ASN A 114 24.84 1.11 -15.45
CA ASN A 114 23.54 1.51 -14.93
C ASN A 114 22.93 2.62 -15.77
N GLN A 115 21.67 2.46 -16.12
CA GLN A 115 20.89 3.43 -16.88
C GLN A 115 19.78 4.00 -16.03
N LEU A 116 19.50 5.30 -16.17
CA LEU A 116 18.39 5.98 -15.54
C LEU A 116 17.28 6.21 -16.57
N LEU A 117 16.04 5.93 -16.18
CA LEU A 117 14.85 6.11 -17.01
C LEU A 117 13.83 6.95 -16.24
N ALA A 118 13.58 8.18 -16.68
CA ALA A 118 12.47 8.99 -16.24
C ALA A 118 11.28 8.76 -17.18
N GLY A 119 10.23 8.12 -16.66
CA GLY A 119 9.06 7.73 -17.44
C GLY A 119 8.20 8.90 -17.89
N GLY A 120 8.04 9.92 -17.05
CA GLY A 120 7.22 11.11 -17.32
C GLY A 120 5.71 10.86 -17.26
N TYR A 121 5.24 9.67 -16.91
CA TYR A 121 3.83 9.31 -16.87
C TYR A 121 3.21 9.58 -15.49
N ASN A 122 1.97 10.08 -15.49
CA ASN A 122 1.17 10.24 -14.27
C ASN A 122 0.09 9.15 -14.22
N PHE A 123 0.27 8.16 -13.37
CA PHE A 123 -0.66 7.04 -13.24
C PHE A 123 -2.05 7.46 -12.75
N THR A 124 -2.11 8.40 -11.81
CA THR A 124 -3.39 8.88 -11.25
C THR A 124 -4.16 9.70 -12.29
N GLY A 125 -3.48 10.60 -12.99
CA GLY A 125 -4.06 11.42 -14.05
C GLY A 125 -4.23 10.70 -15.39
N LYS A 126 -3.63 9.53 -15.56
CA LYS A 126 -3.55 8.75 -16.81
C LYS A 126 -3.04 9.57 -17.99
N THR A 127 -2.05 10.41 -17.73
CA THR A 127 -1.47 11.34 -18.73
C THR A 127 0.04 11.21 -18.78
N GLY A 128 0.63 11.59 -19.90
CA GLY A 128 2.07 11.60 -20.10
C GLY A 128 2.55 10.60 -21.16
N PRO A 129 3.86 10.54 -21.39
CA PRO A 129 4.46 9.69 -22.40
C PRO A 129 4.29 8.19 -22.09
N SER A 130 4.12 7.43 -23.14
CA SER A 130 3.92 5.98 -23.05
C SER A 130 4.75 5.27 -24.12
N PHE A 131 5.68 4.42 -23.70
CA PHE A 131 6.45 3.61 -24.63
C PHE A 131 5.54 2.60 -25.35
N PRO A 132 5.68 2.43 -26.67
CA PRO A 132 4.93 1.38 -27.37
C PRO A 132 5.33 -0.02 -26.90
N ASN A 133 6.63 -0.35 -26.97
CA ASN A 133 7.20 -1.57 -26.40
C ASN A 133 8.58 -1.23 -25.82
N LEU A 134 8.92 -1.92 -24.73
CA LEU A 134 10.17 -1.70 -24.01
C LEU A 134 10.89 -3.02 -23.77
N SER A 135 12.19 -3.09 -24.05
CA SER A 135 13.03 -4.25 -23.73
C SER A 135 14.20 -3.84 -22.83
N ILE A 136 14.37 -4.56 -21.75
CA ILE A 136 15.52 -4.45 -20.87
C ILE A 136 16.54 -5.50 -21.31
N GLU A 137 17.68 -5.02 -21.87
CA GLU A 137 18.77 -5.84 -22.40
C GLU A 137 20.13 -5.37 -21.84
N ASN A 138 20.09 -4.76 -20.66
CA ASN A 138 21.26 -4.19 -20.00
C ASN A 138 21.86 -5.22 -19.02
N GLN A 139 23.17 -5.44 -19.08
CA GLN A 139 23.86 -6.36 -18.16
C GLN A 139 23.95 -5.84 -16.72
N SER A 140 23.86 -4.51 -16.57
CA SER A 140 23.70 -3.84 -15.29
C SER A 140 22.21 -3.59 -15.03
N GLU A 141 21.82 -2.44 -14.56
CA GLU A 141 20.47 -2.13 -14.13
C GLU A 141 19.89 -0.97 -14.94
N VAL A 142 18.58 -1.01 -15.16
CA VAL A 142 17.79 0.14 -15.59
C VAL A 142 16.93 0.58 -14.42
N ALA A 143 17.17 1.78 -13.90
CA ALA A 143 16.50 2.28 -12.71
C ALA A 143 15.58 3.44 -13.06
N LEU A 144 14.35 3.44 -12.54
CA LEU A 144 13.47 4.59 -12.68
C LEU A 144 14.05 5.78 -11.91
N ALA A 145 14.13 6.92 -12.60
CA ALA A 145 14.55 8.18 -12.04
C ALA A 145 13.36 8.97 -11.52
N ASP A 146 13.64 10.03 -10.76
CA ASP A 146 12.66 10.81 -10.00
C ASP A 146 11.82 11.77 -10.88
N LEU A 147 11.09 11.23 -11.86
CA LEU A 147 10.11 11.97 -12.65
C LEU A 147 8.94 11.09 -13.07
N ASN A 148 8.01 10.85 -12.15
CA ASN A 148 6.76 10.13 -12.39
C ASN A 148 6.92 8.63 -12.77
N ASP A 149 5.81 7.98 -13.04
CA ASP A 149 5.74 6.57 -13.34
C ASP A 149 6.20 6.23 -14.77
N LEU A 150 6.45 4.98 -15.03
CA LEU A 150 6.71 4.44 -16.36
C LEU A 150 5.45 3.80 -16.93
N HIS A 151 5.07 4.16 -18.16
CA HIS A 151 4.00 3.50 -18.89
C HIS A 151 4.53 2.85 -20.18
N VAL A 152 4.19 1.57 -20.37
CA VAL A 152 4.43 0.80 -21.59
C VAL A 152 3.08 0.31 -22.10
N ARG A 153 2.63 0.79 -23.26
CA ARG A 153 1.31 0.43 -23.83
C ARG A 153 1.21 -1.03 -24.23
N GLY A 154 2.28 -1.56 -24.81
CA GLY A 154 2.39 -2.92 -25.29
C GLY A 154 3.17 -3.79 -24.31
N ILE A 155 4.25 -4.38 -24.79
CA ILE A 155 5.03 -5.42 -24.10
C ILE A 155 6.24 -4.81 -23.41
N LEU A 156 6.41 -5.15 -22.12
CA LEU A 156 7.68 -5.02 -21.41
C LEU A 156 8.40 -6.35 -21.47
N SER A 157 9.59 -6.39 -22.05
CA SER A 157 10.37 -7.61 -22.21
C SER A 157 11.71 -7.56 -21.50
N PHE A 158 12.16 -8.71 -21.00
CA PHE A 158 13.47 -8.88 -20.39
C PHE A 158 14.26 -9.89 -21.22
N LYS A 159 15.45 -9.50 -21.66
CA LYS A 159 16.44 -10.44 -22.18
C LYS A 159 17.59 -10.62 -21.20
N LYS A 160 17.92 -9.54 -20.48
CA LYS A 160 18.97 -9.54 -19.47
C LYS A 160 18.88 -8.28 -18.63
N GLY A 161 19.07 -8.39 -17.32
CA GLY A 161 19.09 -7.27 -16.37
C GLY A 161 17.70 -6.90 -15.84
N HIS A 162 17.66 -5.95 -14.96
CA HIS A 162 16.51 -5.65 -14.11
C HIS A 162 16.00 -4.24 -14.33
N LEU A 163 14.69 -4.03 -14.11
CA LEU A 163 14.06 -2.72 -14.03
C LEU A 163 13.79 -2.41 -12.54
N LEU A 164 14.53 -1.46 -11.98
CA LEU A 164 14.39 -1.02 -10.60
C LEU A 164 13.37 0.11 -10.53
N LEU A 165 12.32 -0.06 -9.76
CA LEU A 165 11.24 0.94 -9.67
C LEU A 165 11.58 2.17 -8.83
N ASN A 166 12.47 2.06 -7.84
CA ASN A 166 12.92 3.16 -6.99
C ASN A 166 11.77 4.01 -6.40
N GLY A 167 10.67 3.37 -6.03
CA GLY A 167 9.50 4.05 -5.49
C GLY A 167 8.41 4.40 -6.51
N TRP A 168 8.70 4.41 -7.80
CA TRP A 168 7.76 4.71 -8.89
C TRP A 168 7.06 3.44 -9.40
N ASN A 169 5.96 3.61 -10.13
CA ASN A 169 5.22 2.49 -10.69
C ASN A 169 5.64 2.22 -12.14
N ALA A 170 5.55 0.97 -12.54
CA ALA A 170 5.57 0.56 -13.94
C ALA A 170 4.21 0.02 -14.36
N ILE A 171 3.59 0.62 -15.36
CA ILE A 171 2.29 0.24 -15.89
C ILE A 171 2.49 -0.37 -17.26
N VAL A 172 2.03 -1.61 -17.47
CA VAL A 172 2.16 -2.35 -18.72
C VAL A 172 0.78 -2.71 -19.26
N GLY A 173 0.51 -2.30 -20.48
CA GLY A 173 -0.80 -2.41 -21.10
C GLY A 173 -1.13 -3.82 -21.62
N ASP A 174 -0.14 -4.56 -22.14
CA ASP A 174 -0.39 -5.89 -22.70
C ASP A 174 0.18 -7.00 -21.81
N SER A 175 1.50 -7.18 -21.83
CA SER A 175 2.12 -8.31 -21.11
C SER A 175 3.58 -8.03 -20.76
N VAL A 176 4.09 -8.84 -19.83
CA VAL A 176 5.53 -8.94 -19.56
C VAL A 176 6.05 -10.24 -20.13
N ALA A 177 7.18 -10.20 -20.86
CA ALA A 177 7.76 -11.32 -21.55
C ALA A 177 9.25 -11.52 -21.19
N GLY A 178 9.77 -12.72 -21.41
CA GLY A 178 11.20 -13.02 -21.24
C GLY A 178 11.72 -12.95 -19.81
N TYR A 179 10.83 -12.86 -18.83
CA TYR A 179 11.19 -12.73 -17.42
C TYR A 179 11.75 -14.02 -16.83
N SER A 180 12.76 -13.85 -16.02
CA SER A 180 13.44 -14.92 -15.31
C SER A 180 14.17 -14.35 -14.09
N ARG A 181 14.92 -15.16 -13.38
CA ARG A 181 15.79 -14.66 -12.31
C ARG A 181 16.85 -13.65 -12.79
N ASP A 182 17.21 -13.71 -14.08
CA ASP A 182 18.25 -12.86 -14.66
C ASP A 182 17.65 -11.58 -15.30
N GLY A 183 16.31 -11.41 -15.22
CA GLY A 183 15.61 -10.24 -15.74
C GLY A 183 14.17 -10.15 -15.24
N PHE A 184 13.89 -9.17 -14.39
CA PHE A 184 12.57 -8.91 -13.79
C PHE A 184 12.46 -7.49 -13.22
N VAL A 185 11.31 -7.15 -12.67
CA VAL A 185 11.05 -5.85 -12.02
C VAL A 185 11.42 -5.90 -10.54
N VAL A 186 12.30 -5.03 -10.11
CA VAL A 186 12.68 -4.88 -8.69
C VAL A 186 11.80 -3.81 -8.05
N THR A 187 10.98 -4.22 -7.09
CA THR A 187 10.05 -3.33 -6.35
C THR A 187 10.64 -2.73 -5.08
N GLY A 188 11.83 -3.20 -4.67
CA GLY A 188 12.52 -2.77 -3.46
C GLY A 188 12.18 -3.63 -2.23
N SER A 189 13.07 -3.59 -1.24
CA SER A 189 12.96 -4.36 0.02
C SER A 189 12.02 -3.71 1.02
N GLU A 190 11.76 -2.41 0.89
CA GLU A 190 10.99 -1.63 1.84
C GLU A 190 9.48 -1.85 1.71
N ILE A 191 8.73 -1.60 2.78
CA ILE A 191 7.27 -1.70 2.83
C ILE A 191 6.62 -0.74 1.83
N GLY A 192 7.10 0.50 1.77
CA GLY A 192 6.68 1.52 0.81
C GLY A 192 7.40 1.37 -0.53
N GLY A 193 6.80 1.86 -1.61
CA GLY A 193 7.44 1.93 -2.93
C GLY A 193 6.51 1.57 -4.09
N GLY A 194 7.10 1.56 -5.28
CA GLY A 194 6.38 1.33 -6.54
C GLY A 194 5.90 -0.10 -6.74
N SER A 195 4.96 -0.23 -7.64
CA SER A 195 4.35 -1.52 -8.02
C SER A 195 4.38 -1.70 -9.54
N LEU A 196 4.44 -2.95 -9.97
CA LEU A 196 4.18 -3.33 -11.35
C LEU A 196 2.66 -3.47 -11.54
N TYR A 197 2.08 -2.69 -12.45
CA TYR A 197 0.68 -2.77 -12.84
C TYR A 197 0.57 -3.42 -14.21
N LEU A 198 -0.30 -4.41 -14.33
CA LEU A 198 -0.65 -5.06 -15.58
C LEU A 198 -2.12 -4.80 -15.89
N GLN A 199 -2.43 -4.50 -17.15
CA GLN A 199 -3.81 -4.46 -17.59
C GLN A 199 -4.39 -5.87 -17.53
N ALA A 200 -5.50 -6.03 -16.83
CA ALA A 200 -6.10 -7.34 -16.65
C ALA A 200 -6.61 -7.90 -17.99
N PRO A 201 -6.17 -9.09 -18.42
CA PRO A 201 -6.69 -9.70 -19.63
C PRO A 201 -8.16 -10.09 -19.45
N SER A 202 -8.89 -10.09 -20.55
CA SER A 202 -10.30 -10.50 -20.59
C SER A 202 -10.52 -12.01 -20.39
N SER A 203 -9.49 -12.79 -20.16
CA SER A 203 -9.51 -14.25 -20.08
C SER A 203 -9.01 -14.78 -18.72
N SER A 204 -9.36 -16.05 -18.43
CA SER A 204 -8.88 -16.82 -17.26
C SER A 204 -7.38 -17.18 -17.30
N ARG A 205 -6.61 -16.58 -18.18
CA ARG A 205 -5.16 -16.84 -18.30
C ARG A 205 -4.42 -16.41 -17.03
N ARG A 206 -3.45 -17.23 -16.61
CA ARG A 206 -2.52 -16.90 -15.52
C ARG A 206 -1.71 -15.64 -15.88
N MET A 207 -1.88 -14.58 -15.12
CA MET A 207 -1.17 -13.31 -15.26
C MET A 207 0.00 -13.31 -14.29
N VAL A 208 1.22 -13.30 -14.79
CA VAL A 208 2.45 -13.35 -13.97
C VAL A 208 2.99 -11.94 -13.79
N PHE A 209 3.27 -11.59 -12.55
CA PHE A 209 3.99 -10.38 -12.13
C PHE A 209 5.43 -10.80 -11.78
N PRO A 210 6.39 -10.61 -12.67
CA PRO A 210 7.78 -10.98 -12.44
C PRO A 210 8.46 -9.93 -11.57
N VAL A 211 8.25 -10.01 -10.27
CA VAL A 211 8.76 -9.05 -9.29
C VAL A 211 9.77 -9.67 -8.34
N GLY A 212 10.55 -8.82 -7.69
CA GLY A 212 11.49 -9.18 -6.64
C GLY A 212 11.88 -7.97 -5.80
N THR A 213 12.56 -8.18 -4.69
CA THR A 213 12.95 -7.11 -3.76
C THR A 213 14.34 -6.54 -4.05
N ALA A 214 15.20 -7.35 -4.66
CA ALA A 214 16.56 -7.00 -5.10
C ALA A 214 16.90 -7.84 -6.34
N THR A 215 17.97 -7.53 -7.04
CA THR A 215 18.37 -8.18 -8.31
C THR A 215 18.68 -9.68 -8.18
N ASP A 216 18.96 -10.16 -6.98
CA ASP A 216 19.16 -11.58 -6.66
C ASP A 216 17.95 -12.25 -5.99
N SER A 217 16.89 -11.49 -5.74
CA SER A 217 15.73 -11.88 -4.93
C SER A 217 14.44 -11.95 -5.77
N TYR A 218 14.43 -12.87 -6.76
CA TYR A 218 13.26 -13.10 -7.61
C TYR A 218 12.15 -13.81 -6.85
N SER A 219 11.03 -13.13 -6.64
CA SER A 219 9.87 -13.60 -5.88
C SER A 219 8.57 -13.22 -6.60
N PRO A 220 8.31 -13.80 -7.78
CA PRO A 220 7.15 -13.47 -8.59
C PRO A 220 5.86 -13.96 -7.95
N LEU A 221 4.77 -13.32 -8.37
CA LEU A 221 3.43 -13.82 -8.09
C LEU A 221 2.63 -13.95 -9.41
N ALA A 222 1.58 -14.76 -9.37
CA ALA A 222 0.64 -14.84 -10.46
C ALA A 222 -0.81 -14.85 -9.95
N LEU A 223 -1.70 -14.37 -10.79
CA LEU A 223 -3.14 -14.37 -10.56
C LEU A 223 -3.87 -14.97 -11.76
N SER A 224 -4.91 -15.76 -11.50
CA SER A 224 -5.87 -16.20 -12.51
C SER A 224 -7.28 -15.97 -11.97
N ARG A 225 -8.23 -15.73 -12.87
CA ARG A 225 -9.61 -15.41 -12.53
C ARG A 225 -10.61 -15.98 -13.51
N THR A 226 -11.82 -16.16 -13.02
CA THR A 226 -12.93 -16.66 -13.84
C THR A 226 -13.57 -15.58 -14.72
N ARG A 227 -13.35 -14.29 -14.42
CA ARG A 227 -13.84 -13.13 -15.20
C ARG A 227 -12.80 -12.01 -15.23
N ALA A 228 -12.89 -11.13 -16.22
CA ALA A 228 -12.05 -9.96 -16.35
C ALA A 228 -12.28 -8.93 -15.23
N TYR A 229 -11.23 -8.22 -14.84
CA TYR A 229 -11.35 -7.01 -14.01
C TYR A 229 -11.61 -5.78 -14.87
N SER A 230 -12.26 -4.80 -14.29
CA SER A 230 -12.28 -3.44 -14.81
C SER A 230 -11.06 -2.68 -14.28
N GLY A 231 -9.93 -2.72 -14.99
CA GLY A 231 -8.76 -1.91 -14.66
C GLY A 231 -7.48 -2.71 -14.39
N PRO A 232 -6.37 -1.99 -14.20
CA PRO A 232 -5.07 -2.61 -13.97
C PRO A 232 -4.99 -3.25 -12.58
N VAL A 233 -4.21 -4.31 -12.48
CA VAL A 233 -3.84 -4.96 -11.23
C VAL A 233 -2.41 -4.62 -10.91
N GLY A 234 -2.16 -4.13 -9.70
CA GLY A 234 -0.83 -3.81 -9.20
C GLY A 234 -0.27 -4.90 -8.30
N ALA A 235 1.01 -5.20 -8.45
CA ALA A 235 1.71 -6.13 -7.58
C ALA A 235 3.09 -5.61 -7.20
N ARG A 236 3.48 -5.86 -5.96
CA ARG A 236 4.84 -5.70 -5.47
C ARG A 236 5.16 -6.72 -4.40
N VAL A 237 6.43 -6.88 -4.10
CA VAL A 237 6.93 -7.69 -2.98
C VAL A 237 7.91 -6.86 -2.18
N PHE A 238 7.95 -7.07 -0.86
CA PHE A 238 8.94 -6.49 0.04
C PHE A 238 9.45 -7.53 1.04
N ASP A 239 10.55 -7.20 1.69
CA ASP A 239 11.18 -8.10 2.65
C ASP A 239 10.46 -8.09 4.00
N GLN A 240 10.56 -9.20 4.71
CA GLN A 240 9.94 -9.47 6.01
C GLN A 240 8.44 -9.72 5.97
N VAL A 241 7.97 -10.37 7.03
CA VAL A 241 6.56 -10.52 7.38
C VAL A 241 6.37 -9.97 8.78
N TYR A 242 5.49 -9.01 8.93
CA TYR A 242 5.21 -8.39 10.23
C TYR A 242 3.87 -8.86 10.79
N ALA A 243 3.76 -8.86 12.12
CA ALA A 243 2.53 -9.25 12.79
C ALA A 243 1.32 -8.42 12.33
N SER A 244 1.52 -7.12 12.05
CA SER A 244 0.50 -6.19 11.54
C SER A 244 0.84 -5.70 10.12
N VAL A 245 1.25 -6.59 9.23
CA VAL A 245 1.60 -6.35 7.82
C VAL A 245 2.74 -5.36 7.60
N THR A 246 2.59 -4.12 8.06
CA THR A 246 3.53 -3.01 7.82
C THR A 246 4.21 -2.55 9.10
N SER A 247 3.94 -3.23 10.24
CA SER A 247 4.46 -2.84 11.54
C SER A 247 4.42 -4.00 12.54
N GLY A 248 4.99 -3.78 13.70
CA GLY A 248 5.03 -4.77 14.78
C GLY A 248 6.26 -5.68 14.70
N ALA A 249 6.23 -6.79 15.43
CA ALA A 249 7.32 -7.76 15.44
C ALA A 249 7.38 -8.51 14.10
N ALA A 250 8.60 -8.78 13.63
CA ALA A 250 8.79 -9.68 12.51
C ALA A 250 8.43 -11.13 12.94
N ILE A 251 7.63 -11.80 12.11
CA ILE A 251 7.14 -13.16 12.35
C ILE A 251 7.66 -14.13 11.28
N ASP A 252 8.92 -14.04 11.00
CA ASP A 252 9.56 -14.69 9.87
C ASP A 252 9.97 -16.15 10.10
N SER A 253 9.80 -16.68 11.31
CA SER A 253 10.29 -18.01 11.68
C SER A 253 9.68 -19.14 10.85
N ASP A 254 8.36 -19.09 10.68
CA ASP A 254 7.53 -20.09 9.99
C ASP A 254 6.96 -19.57 8.68
N PHE A 255 7.48 -18.43 8.23
CA PHE A 255 7.10 -17.77 6.99
C PHE A 255 8.25 -17.74 5.99
N VAL A 256 7.91 -17.61 4.73
CA VAL A 256 8.83 -17.05 3.72
C VAL A 256 8.99 -15.57 4.04
N ARG A 257 10.22 -15.09 4.19
CA ARG A 257 10.53 -13.70 4.58
C ARG A 257 10.24 -12.70 3.46
N LYS A 258 9.03 -12.80 2.90
CA LYS A 258 8.49 -11.97 1.83
C LYS A 258 7.01 -11.70 2.08
N THR A 259 6.61 -10.47 1.84
CA THR A 259 5.21 -10.08 1.78
C THR A 259 4.88 -9.57 0.39
N TRP A 260 3.88 -10.16 -0.25
CA TRP A 260 3.35 -9.72 -1.53
C TRP A 260 2.13 -8.84 -1.32
N ARG A 261 2.14 -7.69 -1.98
CA ARG A 261 1.02 -6.76 -2.01
C ARG A 261 0.34 -6.83 -3.36
N VAL A 262 -0.97 -7.04 -3.37
CA VAL A 262 -1.81 -7.04 -4.56
C VAL A 262 -2.84 -5.94 -4.44
N ALA A 263 -2.83 -4.99 -5.39
CA ALA A 263 -3.84 -3.95 -5.54
C ALA A 263 -4.71 -4.29 -6.75
N ALA A 264 -6.02 -4.45 -6.54
CA ALA A 264 -6.95 -4.82 -7.60
C ALA A 264 -8.23 -3.99 -7.50
N ALA A 265 -8.82 -3.64 -8.65
CA ALA A 265 -10.11 -2.97 -8.69
C ALA A 265 -11.25 -3.86 -8.14
N GLN A 266 -12.34 -3.23 -7.73
CA GLN A 266 -13.51 -3.90 -7.13
C GLN A 266 -14.16 -4.96 -8.04
N GLY A 267 -14.85 -5.92 -7.41
CA GLY A 267 -15.67 -6.92 -8.09
C GLY A 267 -14.90 -8.17 -8.49
N SER A 268 -14.10 -8.71 -7.58
CA SER A 268 -13.29 -9.88 -7.85
C SER A 268 -14.11 -11.17 -7.91
N PRO A 269 -14.19 -11.83 -9.06
CA PRO A 269 -14.65 -13.21 -9.13
C PRO A 269 -13.64 -14.15 -8.49
N GLN A 270 -13.97 -15.44 -8.39
CA GLN A 270 -13.03 -16.47 -7.96
C GLN A 270 -11.62 -16.21 -8.51
N THR A 271 -10.66 -16.11 -7.62
CA THR A 271 -9.27 -15.78 -7.93
C THR A 271 -8.35 -16.85 -7.37
N THR A 272 -7.45 -17.37 -8.20
CA THR A 272 -6.33 -18.18 -7.73
C THR A 272 -5.08 -17.33 -7.69
N VAL A 273 -4.34 -17.42 -6.62
CA VAL A 273 -3.05 -16.73 -6.40
C VAL A 273 -1.96 -17.78 -6.35
N TRP A 274 -0.84 -17.52 -7.00
CA TRP A 274 0.40 -18.29 -6.90
C TRP A 274 1.51 -17.39 -6.41
N LEU A 275 2.26 -17.82 -5.41
CA LEU A 275 3.43 -17.13 -4.87
C LEU A 275 4.65 -18.00 -5.02
N GLN A 276 5.69 -17.49 -5.68
CA GLN A 276 6.96 -18.22 -5.84
C GLN A 276 8.03 -17.61 -4.94
N HIS A 277 8.76 -18.49 -4.26
CA HIS A 277 9.88 -18.12 -3.42
C HIS A 277 11.10 -19.03 -3.65
N GLN A 278 12.24 -18.59 -3.13
CA GLN A 278 13.48 -19.35 -3.09
C GLN A 278 13.67 -19.94 -1.69
N GLN A 279 14.30 -21.10 -1.59
CA GLN A 279 14.62 -21.73 -0.30
C GLN A 279 15.39 -20.80 0.65
N SER A 280 16.28 -19.96 0.11
CA SER A 280 17.04 -18.97 0.91
C SER A 280 16.18 -17.88 1.57
N GLN A 281 14.94 -17.75 1.13
CA GLN A 281 13.97 -16.76 1.67
C GLN A 281 13.12 -17.35 2.79
N GLU A 282 13.20 -18.65 3.02
CA GLU A 282 12.44 -19.33 4.07
C GLU A 282 12.98 -18.99 5.46
N GLY A 283 12.07 -18.90 6.41
CA GLY A 283 12.40 -18.74 7.82
C GLY A 283 13.05 -20.00 8.41
N PRO A 284 13.70 -19.89 9.57
CA PRO A 284 14.52 -20.99 10.11
C PRO A 284 13.73 -22.25 10.47
N ARG A 285 12.42 -22.15 10.69
CA ARG A 285 11.54 -23.30 11.00
C ARG A 285 10.64 -23.73 9.83
N PHE A 286 10.78 -23.09 8.68
CA PHE A 286 9.93 -23.35 7.51
C PHE A 286 10.24 -24.70 6.85
N SER A 287 11.52 -25.00 6.62
CA SER A 287 11.96 -26.14 5.81
C SER A 287 11.39 -27.50 6.22
N PRO A 288 11.29 -27.87 7.52
CA PRO A 288 10.74 -29.16 7.92
C PRO A 288 9.25 -29.34 7.58
N PHE A 289 8.51 -28.25 7.37
CA PHE A 289 7.07 -28.23 7.13
C PHE A 289 6.70 -27.68 5.75
N ARG A 290 7.67 -27.55 4.84
CA ARG A 290 7.47 -26.97 3.51
C ARG A 290 6.35 -27.65 2.73
N ASP A 291 6.22 -28.97 2.81
CA ASP A 291 5.20 -29.73 2.09
C ASP A 291 3.77 -29.42 2.58
N SER A 292 3.63 -28.84 3.75
CA SER A 292 2.36 -28.35 4.31
C SER A 292 2.27 -26.81 4.27
N SER A 293 3.13 -26.15 3.51
CA SER A 293 3.08 -24.69 3.37
C SER A 293 1.86 -24.25 2.54
N TYR A 294 1.39 -23.06 2.80
CA TYR A 294 0.23 -22.48 2.15
C TYR A 294 0.35 -20.96 2.01
N VAL A 295 -0.46 -20.39 1.11
CA VAL A 295 -0.58 -18.93 0.97
C VAL A 295 -1.44 -18.39 2.10
N SER A 296 -0.86 -17.55 2.94
CA SER A 296 -1.54 -16.82 4.02
C SER A 296 -1.95 -15.43 3.55
N LEU A 297 -3.17 -15.01 3.87
CA LEU A 297 -3.70 -13.66 3.62
C LEU A 297 -3.80 -12.91 4.94
N TYR A 298 -3.36 -11.65 4.95
CA TYR A 298 -3.59 -10.77 6.08
C TYR A 298 -5.03 -10.26 6.08
N ARG A 299 -5.75 -10.54 7.15
CA ARG A 299 -7.14 -10.14 7.36
C ARG A 299 -7.19 -8.82 8.10
N ARG A 300 -7.65 -7.77 7.44
CA ARG A 300 -7.73 -6.43 8.06
C ARG A 300 -8.77 -6.36 9.18
N ASP A 301 -9.85 -7.12 9.05
CA ASP A 301 -10.94 -7.18 10.02
C ASP A 301 -10.49 -7.73 11.38
N SER A 302 -9.52 -8.65 11.37
CA SER A 302 -8.96 -9.28 12.58
C SER A 302 -7.57 -8.75 12.93
N GLY A 303 -6.86 -8.17 11.99
CA GLY A 303 -5.47 -7.76 12.17
C GLY A 303 -4.49 -8.93 12.20
N LEU A 304 -4.82 -10.06 11.58
CA LEU A 304 -4.05 -11.30 11.63
C LEU A 304 -3.80 -11.91 10.25
N TRP A 305 -2.72 -12.66 10.15
CA TRP A 305 -2.49 -13.57 9.03
C TRP A 305 -3.39 -14.79 9.19
N ASP A 306 -4.17 -15.10 8.14
CA ASP A 306 -5.08 -16.23 8.19
C ASP A 306 -4.37 -17.56 7.96
N LEU A 307 -5.07 -18.63 8.27
CA LEU A 307 -4.65 -20.00 8.03
C LEU A 307 -5.51 -20.54 6.88
N ASP A 308 -4.87 -21.18 5.90
CA ASP A 308 -5.61 -21.96 4.91
C ASP A 308 -5.81 -23.38 5.46
N PRO A 309 -7.03 -23.79 5.76
CA PRO A 309 -7.30 -25.14 6.28
C PRO A 309 -7.10 -26.23 5.23
N LEU A 310 -7.01 -25.85 3.97
CA LEU A 310 -6.82 -26.75 2.83
C LEU A 310 -5.60 -26.31 2.03
N PRO A 311 -4.36 -26.63 2.48
CA PRO A 311 -3.18 -26.32 1.72
C PRO A 311 -3.26 -26.98 0.35
N HIS A 312 -3.14 -26.16 -0.70
CA HIS A 312 -3.04 -26.61 -2.08
C HIS A 312 -1.59 -26.98 -2.39
N GLY A 313 -1.37 -27.71 -3.46
CA GLY A 313 -0.10 -28.32 -3.77
C GLY A 313 1.09 -27.36 -3.84
N LEU A 314 2.26 -27.90 -3.53
CA LEU A 314 3.55 -27.25 -3.67
C LEU A 314 4.16 -27.66 -5.01
N GLU A 315 4.38 -26.71 -5.92
CA GLU A 315 5.13 -26.94 -7.16
C GLU A 315 6.64 -26.75 -6.91
N SER A 316 7.45 -27.71 -7.30
CA SER A 316 8.92 -27.63 -7.29
C SER A 316 9.51 -28.39 -8.47
N PRO A 317 10.42 -27.78 -9.25
CA PRO A 317 10.89 -26.40 -9.19
C PRO A 317 9.80 -25.40 -9.60
N GLY A 318 9.88 -24.17 -9.06
CA GLY A 318 8.89 -23.11 -9.30
C GLY A 318 8.79 -22.71 -10.78
N THR A 319 7.55 -22.57 -11.26
CA THR A 319 7.21 -22.42 -12.70
C THR A 319 6.87 -20.97 -13.12
N LEU A 320 6.88 -20.00 -12.19
CA LEU A 320 6.59 -18.61 -12.53
C LEU A 320 7.79 -17.91 -13.21
N THR A 321 8.24 -18.47 -14.31
CA THR A 321 9.35 -17.97 -15.12
C THR A 321 9.15 -18.39 -16.58
N THR A 322 9.65 -17.61 -17.52
CA THR A 322 9.73 -18.01 -18.94
C THR A 322 11.04 -18.75 -19.27
N GLY A 323 12.00 -18.68 -18.35
CA GLY A 323 13.25 -19.43 -18.43
C GLY A 323 13.16 -20.84 -17.84
N ARG A 324 14.28 -21.52 -17.74
CA ARG A 324 14.33 -22.82 -17.05
C ARG A 324 14.08 -22.64 -15.56
N PRO A 325 13.14 -23.37 -14.97
CA PRO A 325 12.97 -23.41 -13.53
C PRO A 325 14.27 -23.85 -12.83
N ARG A 326 14.57 -23.24 -11.68
CA ARG A 326 15.76 -23.61 -10.89
C ARG A 326 15.36 -24.49 -9.72
N ASN A 327 16.24 -25.44 -9.38
CA ASN A 327 16.12 -26.17 -8.14
C ASN A 327 16.08 -25.20 -6.94
N ASN A 328 15.48 -25.61 -5.83
CA ASN A 328 15.31 -24.81 -4.62
C ASN A 328 14.42 -23.57 -4.82
N THR A 329 13.47 -23.64 -5.74
CA THR A 329 12.36 -22.68 -5.89
C THR A 329 11.04 -23.41 -5.76
N TYR A 330 10.07 -22.77 -5.12
CA TYR A 330 8.79 -23.35 -4.75
C TYR A 330 7.67 -22.40 -5.07
N VAL A 331 6.52 -22.94 -5.52
CA VAL A 331 5.29 -22.18 -5.75
C VAL A 331 4.19 -22.76 -4.88
N ASN A 332 3.57 -21.92 -4.08
CA ASN A 332 2.36 -22.23 -3.36
C ASN A 332 1.18 -21.53 -4.05
N ASP A 333 0.02 -22.16 -4.07
CA ASP A 333 -1.20 -21.56 -4.58
C ASP A 333 -2.32 -21.57 -3.56
N ARG A 334 -3.29 -20.70 -3.76
CA ARG A 334 -4.54 -20.61 -3.00
C ARG A 334 -5.68 -20.14 -3.87
N ILE A 335 -6.82 -20.79 -3.75
CA ILE A 335 -8.06 -20.40 -4.39
C ILE A 335 -8.89 -19.56 -3.42
N PHE A 336 -9.30 -18.38 -3.86
CA PHE A 336 -10.25 -17.50 -3.18
C PHE A 336 -11.58 -17.59 -3.93
N PRO A 337 -12.56 -18.39 -3.46
CA PRO A 337 -13.81 -18.66 -4.19
C PRO A 337 -14.63 -17.39 -4.48
N GLU A 338 -14.62 -16.45 -3.55
CA GLU A 338 -15.32 -15.16 -3.65
C GLU A 338 -14.39 -14.02 -4.11
N GLY A 339 -13.19 -14.37 -4.59
CA GLY A 339 -12.14 -13.41 -4.93
C GLY A 339 -11.32 -12.94 -3.74
N LEU A 340 -10.35 -12.08 -4.02
CA LEU A 340 -9.57 -11.43 -2.97
C LEU A 340 -10.46 -10.44 -2.22
N PRO A 341 -10.39 -10.36 -0.88
CA PRO A 341 -11.22 -9.47 -0.10
C PRO A 341 -11.07 -8.00 -0.52
N HIS A 342 -12.18 -7.27 -0.50
CA HIS A 342 -12.23 -5.83 -0.74
C HIS A 342 -12.33 -5.09 0.59
N GLU A 343 -11.23 -5.02 1.30
CA GLU A 343 -11.17 -4.31 2.58
C GLU A 343 -10.42 -3.00 2.41
N GLY A 344 -11.14 -1.89 2.62
CA GLY A 344 -10.60 -0.53 2.57
C GLY A 344 -10.63 0.13 1.18
N PRO A 345 -10.33 1.44 1.13
CA PRO A 345 -10.51 2.27 -0.06
C PRO A 345 -9.65 1.86 -1.26
N ASP A 346 -8.55 1.15 -1.03
CA ASP A 346 -7.54 0.86 -2.05
C ASP A 346 -7.59 -0.59 -2.56
N SER A 347 -8.50 -1.42 -2.07
CA SER A 347 -8.60 -2.86 -2.42
C SER A 347 -7.24 -3.58 -2.40
N ILE A 348 -6.44 -3.32 -1.37
CA ILE A 348 -5.10 -3.88 -1.20
C ILE A 348 -5.17 -5.15 -0.38
N ASN A 349 -4.60 -6.22 -0.90
CA ASN A 349 -4.41 -7.49 -0.21
C ASN A 349 -2.94 -7.75 0.04
N TRP A 350 -2.64 -8.31 1.21
CA TRP A 350 -1.30 -8.68 1.63
C TRP A 350 -1.22 -10.18 1.81
N LEU A 351 -0.25 -10.79 1.18
CA LEU A 351 -0.09 -12.23 1.10
C LEU A 351 1.32 -12.63 1.51
N SER A 352 1.46 -13.81 2.09
CA SER A 352 2.76 -14.44 2.35
C SER A 352 2.62 -15.96 2.23
N VAL A 353 3.72 -16.68 2.32
CA VAL A 353 3.71 -18.13 2.41
C VAL A 353 4.12 -18.54 3.81
N SER A 354 3.31 -19.37 4.44
CA SER A 354 3.53 -19.86 5.80
C SER A 354 3.49 -21.38 5.88
N THR A 355 4.22 -21.92 6.87
CA THR A 355 4.07 -23.30 7.33
C THR A 355 3.51 -23.25 8.74
N VAL A 356 2.28 -23.60 8.96
CA VAL A 356 1.79 -23.70 10.34
C VAL A 356 1.61 -25.14 10.74
N GLY A 357 2.51 -25.59 11.59
CA GLY A 357 2.05 -26.46 12.66
C GLY A 357 1.48 -25.57 13.76
N PHE A 358 0.23 -25.70 14.12
CA PHE A 358 -0.43 -24.99 15.25
C PHE A 358 0.38 -25.05 16.56
N SER A 359 1.31 -25.96 16.67
CA SER A 359 2.22 -26.13 17.80
C SER A 359 3.31 -25.06 17.93
N ASN A 360 3.49 -24.19 16.94
CA ASN A 360 4.60 -23.25 16.87
C ASN A 360 4.20 -21.77 16.95
N ILE A 361 2.92 -21.44 17.10
CA ILE A 361 2.50 -20.07 17.43
C ILE A 361 2.91 -19.81 18.88
N VAL A 362 4.05 -19.17 19.06
CA VAL A 362 4.59 -18.87 20.40
C VAL A 362 3.72 -17.85 21.12
N CYS A 363 3.18 -16.88 20.37
CA CYS A 363 2.33 -15.82 20.93
C CYS A 363 0.86 -16.07 20.63
N PRO A 364 -0.04 -15.63 21.53
CA PRO A 364 -1.46 -15.80 21.33
C PRO A 364 -1.96 -14.89 20.21
N LEU A 365 -2.87 -15.41 19.40
CA LEU A 365 -3.56 -14.66 18.37
C LEU A 365 -5.06 -14.76 18.59
N ALA A 366 -5.76 -13.65 18.43
CA ALA A 366 -7.22 -13.63 18.47
C ALA A 366 -7.79 -12.62 17.47
N ASP A 367 -8.77 -13.08 16.72
CA ASP A 367 -9.56 -12.25 15.82
C ASP A 367 -10.63 -11.50 16.61
N PHE A 368 -10.39 -10.25 16.96
CA PHE A 368 -11.36 -9.41 17.64
C PHE A 368 -12.30 -8.71 16.65
N LYS A 369 -13.61 -8.99 16.76
CA LYS A 369 -14.62 -8.19 16.06
C LYS A 369 -15.04 -6.95 16.84
N LEU A 370 -14.99 -7.02 18.17
CA LEU A 370 -15.40 -5.93 19.04
C LEU A 370 -14.68 -6.03 20.38
N TRP A 371 -14.02 -4.97 20.73
CA TRP A 371 -13.51 -4.70 22.06
C TRP A 371 -14.01 -3.33 22.49
N ALA A 372 -14.78 -3.24 23.54
CA ALA A 372 -15.36 -1.98 23.99
C ALA A 372 -15.50 -1.92 25.52
N ALA A 373 -15.42 -0.69 26.03
CA ALA A 373 -15.72 -0.33 27.40
C ALA A 373 -16.89 0.65 27.40
N GLN A 374 -17.95 0.35 28.12
CA GLN A 374 -19.15 1.17 28.22
C GLN A 374 -19.45 1.51 29.67
N ARG A 375 -19.79 2.77 29.93
CA ARG A 375 -20.20 3.26 31.24
C ARG A 375 -21.67 2.97 31.49
N TYR A 376 -22.01 2.54 32.71
CA TYR A 376 -23.38 2.31 33.14
C TYR A 376 -23.70 3.05 34.43
N ASN A 377 -24.66 3.99 34.35
CA ASN A 377 -25.28 4.71 35.47
C ASN A 377 -24.31 5.14 36.58
N HIS A 378 -23.11 5.59 36.22
CA HIS A 378 -22.08 6.06 37.16
C HIS A 378 -21.70 5.05 38.28
N LYS A 379 -21.98 3.75 38.10
CA LYS A 379 -21.71 2.75 39.11
C LYS A 379 -20.66 1.73 38.70
N TRP A 380 -20.57 1.44 37.40
CA TRP A 380 -19.67 0.42 36.90
C TRP A 380 -19.39 0.61 35.39
N VAL A 381 -18.31 0.01 34.94
CA VAL A 381 -17.93 -0.02 33.53
C VAL A 381 -18.08 -1.44 33.02
N GLN A 382 -18.93 -1.62 32.00
CA GLN A 382 -19.04 -2.88 31.29
C GLN A 382 -17.94 -2.98 30.26
N LEU A 383 -17.12 -4.01 30.36
CA LEU A 383 -16.11 -4.37 29.40
C LEU A 383 -16.53 -5.66 28.71
N PHE A 384 -16.43 -5.67 27.39
CA PHE A 384 -16.77 -6.86 26.63
C PHE A 384 -15.94 -6.96 25.37
N TRP A 385 -15.64 -8.18 24.97
CA TRP A 385 -15.01 -8.49 23.71
C TRP A 385 -15.53 -9.82 23.18
N ARG A 386 -15.41 -9.97 21.88
CA ARG A 386 -15.70 -11.22 21.21
C ARG A 386 -14.56 -11.57 20.27
N THR A 387 -14.24 -12.82 20.19
CA THR A 387 -13.25 -13.36 19.26
C THR A 387 -13.96 -14.25 18.24
N LEU A 388 -13.60 -14.08 16.97
CA LEU A 388 -14.07 -14.99 15.91
C LEU A 388 -13.24 -16.26 15.91
N ARG A 389 -11.96 -16.12 16.29
CA ARG A 389 -10.99 -17.20 16.34
C ARG A 389 -9.99 -16.91 17.45
N GLU A 390 -9.56 -17.97 18.10
CA GLU A 390 -8.44 -17.94 19.04
C GLU A 390 -7.41 -18.98 18.66
N LEU A 391 -6.13 -18.62 18.72
CA LEU A 391 -5.01 -19.50 18.45
C LEU A 391 -3.98 -19.37 19.57
N ASN A 392 -3.56 -20.50 20.13
CA ASN A 392 -2.56 -20.57 21.18
C ASN A 392 -2.86 -19.62 22.37
N MET A 393 -4.14 -19.47 22.69
CA MET A 393 -4.61 -18.59 23.76
C MET A 393 -4.72 -19.36 25.05
N ALA A 394 -3.93 -19.02 26.07
CA ALA A 394 -4.10 -19.56 27.41
C ALA A 394 -5.11 -18.73 28.20
N ARG A 395 -4.94 -17.42 28.20
CA ARG A 395 -5.78 -16.51 28.98
C ARG A 395 -5.69 -15.09 28.50
N TYR A 396 -6.70 -14.32 28.87
CA TYR A 396 -6.76 -12.86 28.84
C TYR A 396 -6.55 -12.31 30.25
N GLU A 397 -5.68 -11.35 30.41
CA GLU A 397 -5.52 -10.54 31.61
C GLU A 397 -6.06 -9.14 31.30
N LEU A 398 -7.24 -8.81 31.84
CA LEU A 398 -7.82 -7.48 31.72
C LEU A 398 -7.03 -6.53 32.61
N GLN A 399 -6.50 -5.48 32.01
CA GLN A 399 -5.65 -4.52 32.71
C GLN A 399 -6.28 -3.13 32.70
N ARG A 400 -6.13 -2.43 33.81
CA ARG A 400 -6.63 -1.08 34.04
C ARG A 400 -5.49 -0.16 34.54
N ARG A 401 -5.55 1.09 34.17
CA ARG A 401 -4.76 2.17 34.78
C ARG A 401 -5.58 3.45 34.89
N ARG A 402 -5.19 4.32 35.84
CA ARG A 402 -5.91 5.57 36.14
C ARG A 402 -5.55 6.71 35.18
N ASP A 403 -4.30 6.85 34.84
CA ASP A 403 -3.77 7.95 34.02
C ASP A 403 -2.64 7.46 33.09
N THR A 404 -2.14 8.35 32.24
CA THR A 404 -1.09 7.99 31.29
C THR A 404 0.26 7.71 31.93
N GLY A 405 0.49 8.19 33.14
CA GLY A 405 1.75 8.01 33.90
C GLY A 405 1.77 6.77 34.79
N SER A 406 0.61 6.17 35.08
CA SER A 406 0.52 4.99 35.93
C SER A 406 0.72 3.69 35.16
N THR A 407 1.17 2.66 35.87
CA THR A 407 1.32 1.31 35.29
C THR A 407 -0.02 0.62 35.18
N PHE A 408 -0.18 -0.22 34.15
CA PHE A 408 -1.35 -1.09 34.04
C PHE A 408 -1.32 -2.18 35.10
N GLN A 409 -2.42 -2.35 35.81
CA GLN A 409 -2.64 -3.41 36.78
C GLN A 409 -3.67 -4.40 36.25
N THR A 410 -3.43 -5.70 36.43
CA THR A 410 -4.38 -6.74 36.08
C THR A 410 -5.51 -6.74 37.11
N ILE A 411 -6.74 -6.50 36.65
CA ILE A 411 -7.95 -6.45 37.48
C ILE A 411 -8.77 -7.74 37.40
N ALA A 412 -8.63 -8.49 36.31
CA ALA A 412 -9.29 -9.78 36.13
C ALA A 412 -8.52 -10.66 35.15
N THR A 413 -8.67 -11.97 35.31
CA THR A 413 -8.07 -12.97 34.44
C THR A 413 -9.14 -13.93 33.94
N PHE A 414 -9.15 -14.19 32.63
CA PHE A 414 -10.10 -15.06 31.96
C PHE A 414 -9.34 -16.14 31.21
N PRO A 415 -9.51 -17.42 31.57
CA PRO A 415 -9.00 -18.49 30.73
C PRO A 415 -9.65 -18.41 29.35
N SER A 416 -8.95 -18.82 28.32
CA SER A 416 -9.56 -18.99 26.98
C SER A 416 -10.75 -19.95 27.13
N LYS A 417 -11.88 -19.61 26.53
CA LYS A 417 -13.07 -20.49 26.45
C LYS A 417 -12.91 -21.55 25.35
N SER A 418 -11.83 -21.47 24.58
CA SER A 418 -11.54 -22.47 23.57
C SER A 418 -10.90 -23.72 24.17
N LEU A 419 -11.15 -24.85 23.53
CA LEU A 419 -10.49 -26.10 23.92
C LEU A 419 -9.00 -26.02 23.49
N ASN A 420 -8.10 -26.26 24.45
CA ASN A 420 -6.65 -26.23 24.22
C ASN A 420 -6.09 -24.92 23.61
N GLY A 421 -6.75 -23.77 23.84
CA GLY A 421 -6.32 -22.50 23.33
C GLY A 421 -6.58 -22.28 21.85
N PHE A 422 -7.43 -23.10 21.25
CA PHE A 422 -7.80 -23.01 19.83
C PHE A 422 -9.32 -22.96 19.67
N SER A 423 -9.82 -21.99 18.91
CA SER A 423 -11.23 -21.90 18.49
C SER A 423 -11.31 -21.24 17.11
N ASP A 424 -12.15 -21.77 16.25
CA ASP A 424 -12.62 -21.18 15.01
C ASP A 424 -14.05 -20.65 15.12
N HIS A 425 -14.59 -20.62 16.33
CA HIS A 425 -15.95 -20.20 16.64
C HIS A 425 -15.96 -18.91 17.46
N LEU A 426 -17.09 -18.20 17.36
CA LEU A 426 -17.33 -16.96 18.06
C LEU A 426 -17.41 -17.17 19.57
N LEU A 427 -16.50 -16.55 20.32
CA LEU A 427 -16.47 -16.58 21.77
C LEU A 427 -16.72 -15.19 22.33
N TYR A 428 -17.44 -15.11 23.47
CA TYR A 428 -17.81 -13.87 24.12
C TYR A 428 -17.25 -13.82 25.54
N TYR A 429 -16.74 -12.66 25.93
CA TYR A 429 -16.18 -12.36 27.23
C TYR A 429 -16.76 -11.07 27.76
N TYR A 430 -17.07 -11.05 29.06
CA TYR A 430 -17.67 -9.92 29.75
C TYR A 430 -17.04 -9.72 31.10
N TYR A 431 -16.94 -8.48 31.54
CA TYR A 431 -16.52 -8.08 32.86
C TYR A 431 -17.17 -6.76 33.25
N ALA A 432 -17.66 -6.66 34.48
CA ALA A 432 -18.13 -5.42 35.08
C ALA A 432 -17.09 -4.93 36.09
N ASP A 433 -16.49 -3.77 35.81
CA ASP A 433 -15.57 -3.12 36.73
C ASP A 433 -16.37 -2.14 37.59
N ASP A 434 -16.51 -2.42 38.87
CA ASP A 434 -17.19 -1.62 39.88
C ASP A 434 -16.22 -0.84 40.76
N ASP A 435 -14.93 -1.17 40.74
CA ASP A 435 -13.85 -0.42 41.38
C ASP A 435 -13.23 0.59 40.39
N ILE A 436 -14.05 1.52 39.95
CA ILE A 436 -13.70 2.50 38.93
C ILE A 436 -13.04 3.74 39.51
N TYR A 437 -12.21 4.40 38.69
CA TYR A 437 -11.62 5.69 39.05
C TYR A 437 -12.48 6.84 38.56
N ASP A 438 -12.61 7.88 39.38
CA ASP A 438 -13.15 9.15 38.88
C ASP A 438 -12.26 9.73 37.77
N GLY A 439 -12.87 10.17 36.69
CA GLY A 439 -12.19 10.70 35.52
C GLY A 439 -11.81 9.62 34.50
N TRP A 440 -10.66 9.81 33.85
CA TRP A 440 -10.24 8.94 32.78
C TRP A 440 -9.68 7.62 33.31
N THR A 441 -10.16 6.54 32.75
CA THR A 441 -9.68 5.17 33.00
C THR A 441 -9.32 4.50 31.69
N TYR A 442 -8.23 3.77 31.67
CA TYR A 442 -7.66 3.11 30.51
C TYR A 442 -7.68 1.62 30.71
N TYR A 443 -8.21 0.90 29.76
CA TYR A 443 -8.28 -0.55 29.75
C TYR A 443 -7.54 -1.13 28.56
N ARG A 444 -6.93 -2.29 28.74
CA ARG A 444 -6.38 -3.13 27.67
C ARG A 444 -6.51 -4.59 28.05
N LEU A 445 -6.47 -5.46 27.06
CA LEU A 445 -6.28 -6.88 27.28
C LEU A 445 -4.81 -7.24 27.05
N LYS A 446 -4.27 -8.02 27.98
CA LYS A 446 -2.99 -8.71 27.84
C LYS A 446 -3.33 -10.17 27.52
N MET A 447 -3.00 -10.61 26.33
CA MET A 447 -3.17 -11.97 25.86
C MET A 447 -1.91 -12.78 26.18
N VAL A 448 -2.07 -13.94 26.75
CA VAL A 448 -0.95 -14.79 27.18
C VAL A 448 -1.11 -16.19 26.59
N SER A 449 -0.06 -16.69 25.94
CA SER A 449 -0.02 -18.07 25.45
C SER A 449 0.34 -19.07 26.55
N PRO A 450 0.14 -20.38 26.33
CA PRO A 450 0.65 -21.42 27.24
C PRO A 450 2.16 -21.37 27.47
N SER A 451 2.94 -20.91 26.48
CA SER A 451 4.37 -20.72 26.57
C SER A 451 4.81 -19.44 27.27
N GLY A 452 3.85 -18.57 27.67
CA GLY A 452 4.13 -17.31 28.34
C GLY A 452 4.40 -16.11 27.41
N CYS A 453 4.26 -16.26 26.09
CA CYS A 453 4.33 -15.12 25.19
C CYS A 453 3.14 -14.17 25.40
N ILE A 454 3.39 -12.86 25.25
CA ILE A 454 2.45 -11.80 25.59
C ILE A 454 2.19 -10.91 24.39
N VAL A 455 0.91 -10.63 24.13
CA VAL A 455 0.44 -9.64 23.16
C VAL A 455 -0.58 -8.73 23.84
N TYR A 456 -0.59 -7.44 23.47
CA TYR A 456 -1.55 -6.47 24.01
C TYR A 456 -2.50 -5.97 22.93
N THR A 457 -3.75 -5.72 23.34
CA THR A 457 -4.72 -5.01 22.48
C THR A 457 -4.47 -3.50 22.48
N ASN A 458 -5.18 -2.81 21.61
CA ASN A 458 -5.34 -1.37 21.70
C ASN A 458 -5.94 -0.98 23.06
N ILE A 459 -5.60 0.23 23.52
CA ILE A 459 -6.14 0.79 24.77
C ILE A 459 -7.54 1.34 24.49
N GLN A 460 -8.49 0.95 25.36
CA GLN A 460 -9.82 1.56 25.44
C GLN A 460 -9.81 2.60 26.55
N GLU A 461 -10.33 3.77 26.24
CA GLU A 461 -10.38 4.88 27.18
C GLU A 461 -11.83 5.19 27.50
N ILE A 462 -12.14 5.37 28.77
CA ILE A 462 -13.44 5.79 29.24
C ILE A 462 -13.28 6.89 30.28
N ASN A 463 -14.13 7.89 30.20
CA ASN A 463 -14.25 8.90 31.24
C ASN A 463 -15.42 8.54 32.14
N TYR A 464 -15.11 8.24 33.38
CA TYR A 464 -16.09 7.87 34.39
C TYR A 464 -16.20 8.97 35.45
N GLY A 465 -17.44 9.22 35.93
CA GLY A 465 -17.70 10.17 37.01
C GLY A 465 -17.88 11.62 36.58
N ILE A 466 -17.60 12.00 35.35
CA ILE A 466 -17.94 13.35 34.87
C ILE A 466 -19.38 13.33 34.39
N ASP A 467 -20.24 13.93 35.19
CA ASP A 467 -21.63 14.16 34.86
C ASP A 467 -21.86 15.66 34.65
N VAL A 468 -22.69 15.98 33.67
CA VAL A 468 -22.99 17.36 33.32
C VAL A 468 -24.51 17.56 33.29
N GLU A 469 -24.99 18.38 34.21
CA GLU A 469 -26.37 18.83 34.24
C GLU A 469 -26.45 20.29 33.80
N VAL A 470 -27.44 20.59 32.98
CA VAL A 470 -27.68 21.95 32.48
C VAL A 470 -29.16 22.29 32.70
N TRP A 471 -29.43 23.32 33.50
CA TRP A 471 -30.81 23.74 33.79
C TRP A 471 -30.94 25.24 34.02
N PRO A 472 -32.06 25.86 33.65
CA PRO A 472 -33.12 25.28 32.84
C PRO A 472 -32.64 25.00 31.41
N ASN A 473 -33.24 23.99 30.79
CA ASN A 473 -33.03 23.65 29.39
C ASN A 473 -34.35 23.09 28.82
N PRO A 474 -35.13 23.84 28.03
CA PRO A 474 -34.81 25.14 27.42
C PRO A 474 -34.55 26.27 28.40
N SER A 475 -33.68 27.21 27.99
CA SER A 475 -33.24 28.33 28.79
C SER A 475 -33.85 29.66 28.32
N PRO A 476 -34.41 30.47 29.22
CA PRO A 476 -34.96 31.79 28.86
C PRO A 476 -33.91 32.89 28.75
N GLY A 477 -32.67 32.66 29.16
CA GLY A 477 -31.60 33.68 29.10
C GLY A 477 -30.39 33.39 29.97
N GLU A 478 -30.51 32.44 30.89
CA GLU A 478 -29.43 32.00 31.77
C GLU A 478 -29.61 30.53 32.09
N SER A 479 -28.54 29.76 32.08
CA SER A 479 -28.54 28.35 32.50
C SER A 479 -27.42 28.06 33.49
N HIS A 480 -27.73 27.26 34.47
CA HIS A 480 -26.74 26.68 35.38
C HIS A 480 -26.15 25.44 34.76
N VAL A 481 -24.86 25.27 34.93
CA VAL A 481 -24.10 24.08 34.54
C VAL A 481 -23.49 23.51 35.80
N ARG A 482 -23.83 22.29 36.13
CA ARG A 482 -23.17 21.52 37.18
C ARG A 482 -22.33 20.44 36.54
N VAL A 483 -21.09 20.37 36.97
CA VAL A 483 -20.18 19.30 36.54
C VAL A 483 -19.67 18.54 37.75
N GLN A 484 -20.05 17.30 37.84
CA GLN A 484 -19.62 16.40 38.92
C GLN A 484 -18.49 15.49 38.43
N GLY A 485 -17.66 15.00 39.36
CA GLY A 485 -16.61 14.02 39.08
C GLY A 485 -15.33 14.58 38.42
N ILE A 486 -15.17 15.91 38.37
CA ILE A 486 -13.93 16.55 37.87
C ILE A 486 -12.92 16.69 39.01
N GLN A 487 -11.64 16.38 38.70
CA GLN A 487 -10.53 16.51 39.66
C GLN A 487 -9.65 17.74 39.40
N HIS A 488 -9.90 18.47 38.36
CA HIS A 488 -9.23 19.70 37.97
C HIS A 488 -10.15 20.52 37.06
N PRO A 489 -9.87 21.83 36.90
CA PRO A 489 -10.65 22.68 36.00
C PRO A 489 -10.72 22.11 34.58
N ILE A 490 -11.90 22.13 34.01
CA ILE A 490 -12.17 21.71 32.61
C ILE A 490 -12.58 22.94 31.78
N ILE A 491 -12.45 22.79 30.45
CA ILE A 491 -12.85 23.84 29.51
C ILE A 491 -14.22 23.47 28.96
N MET A 492 -15.14 24.44 29.01
CA MET A 492 -16.43 24.37 28.33
C MET A 492 -16.46 25.38 27.20
N GLN A 493 -16.87 24.95 26.02
CA GLN A 493 -17.12 25.82 24.87
C GLN A 493 -18.62 25.83 24.54
N LEU A 494 -19.17 27.00 24.38
CA LEU A 494 -20.50 27.21 23.82
C LEU A 494 -20.33 27.36 22.31
N VAL A 495 -20.92 26.45 21.55
CA VAL A 495 -20.83 26.42 20.08
C VAL A 495 -22.23 26.46 19.45
N ASP A 496 -22.33 27.07 18.30
CA ASP A 496 -23.55 27.06 17.49
C ASP A 496 -23.75 25.76 16.72
N THR A 497 -24.80 25.67 15.92
CA THR A 497 -25.10 24.51 15.07
C THR A 497 -24.12 24.30 13.93
N TRP A 498 -23.28 25.29 13.62
CA TRP A 498 -22.24 25.24 12.61
C TRP A 498 -20.87 24.83 13.18
N GLY A 499 -20.80 24.66 14.52
CA GLY A 499 -19.56 24.34 15.22
C GLY A 499 -18.69 25.57 15.53
N GLN A 500 -19.19 26.81 15.32
CA GLN A 500 -18.47 28.02 15.66
C GLN A 500 -18.47 28.23 17.17
N VAL A 501 -17.29 28.43 17.75
CA VAL A 501 -17.15 28.72 19.18
C VAL A 501 -17.58 30.17 19.46
N LEU A 502 -18.64 30.31 20.22
CA LEU A 502 -19.20 31.62 20.63
C LEU A 502 -18.55 32.10 21.90
N ARG A 503 -18.34 31.21 22.86
CA ARG A 503 -17.75 31.54 24.17
C ARG A 503 -16.97 30.35 24.72
N ARG A 504 -16.00 30.65 25.61
CA ARG A 504 -15.19 29.65 26.29
C ARG A 504 -15.16 29.96 27.79
N TYR A 505 -15.33 28.92 28.60
CA TYR A 505 -15.35 28.99 30.05
C TYR A 505 -14.39 28.00 30.65
N THR A 506 -13.86 28.30 31.85
CA THR A 506 -13.16 27.32 32.68
C THR A 506 -14.09 27.00 33.87
N ILE A 507 -14.41 25.72 34.02
CA ILE A 507 -15.35 25.24 35.03
C ILE A 507 -14.61 24.36 36.03
N ASN A 508 -14.82 24.67 37.32
CA ASN A 508 -14.24 23.89 38.42
C ASN A 508 -15.26 22.92 39.05
N GLN A 509 -16.51 23.30 39.14
CA GLN A 509 -17.63 22.47 39.60
C GLN A 509 -18.95 22.96 38.99
N ASP A 510 -19.42 24.11 39.45
CA ASP A 510 -20.67 24.74 38.97
C ASP A 510 -20.35 26.03 38.22
N GLY A 511 -21.17 26.36 37.23
CA GLY A 511 -21.02 27.55 36.45
C GLY A 511 -22.40 28.09 36.02
N VAL A 512 -22.43 29.37 35.67
CA VAL A 512 -23.60 30.02 35.09
C VAL A 512 -23.24 30.50 33.69
N ILE A 513 -24.11 30.20 32.74
CA ILE A 513 -23.96 30.63 31.36
C ILE A 513 -25.00 31.71 31.09
N ASP A 514 -24.54 32.91 30.86
CA ASP A 514 -25.38 34.01 30.36
C ASP A 514 -25.55 33.90 28.85
N ILE A 515 -26.74 33.62 28.41
CA ILE A 515 -27.12 33.46 27.01
C ILE A 515 -28.16 34.47 26.54
N ARG A 516 -28.37 35.55 27.30
CA ARG A 516 -29.34 36.61 26.98
C ARG A 516 -29.10 37.27 25.63
N ASN A 517 -27.88 37.28 25.15
CA ASN A 517 -27.48 37.85 23.86
C ASN A 517 -27.50 36.86 22.69
N LEU A 518 -27.96 35.63 22.89
CA LEU A 518 -28.10 34.64 21.84
C LEU A 518 -29.53 34.62 21.30
N SER A 519 -29.70 34.28 20.03
CA SER A 519 -31.01 34.06 19.42
C SER A 519 -31.62 32.74 19.88
N ASP A 520 -32.94 32.62 19.78
CA ASP A 520 -33.64 31.38 20.06
C ASP A 520 -33.21 30.30 19.05
N ALA A 521 -32.47 29.35 19.53
CA ALA A 521 -31.90 28.26 18.73
C ALA A 521 -31.36 27.12 19.62
N ALA A 522 -30.89 26.06 18.97
CA ALA A 522 -30.10 25.02 19.62
C ALA A 522 -28.62 25.41 19.59
N TYR A 523 -27.96 25.23 20.70
CA TYR A 523 -26.52 25.38 20.89
C TYR A 523 -25.96 24.11 21.51
N PHE A 524 -24.63 23.99 21.55
CA PHE A 524 -23.96 22.85 22.18
C PHE A 524 -22.93 23.37 23.19
N LEU A 525 -22.90 22.75 24.35
CA LEU A 525 -21.85 22.89 25.34
C LEU A 525 -20.89 21.73 25.20
N VAL A 526 -19.70 22.00 24.72
CA VAL A 526 -18.67 20.97 24.51
C VAL A 526 -17.62 21.10 25.60
N PHE A 527 -17.39 20.03 26.32
CA PHE A 527 -16.49 19.98 27.47
C PHE A 527 -15.19 19.30 27.08
N TYR A 528 -14.05 19.86 27.52
CA TYR A 528 -12.71 19.40 27.20
C TYR A 528 -11.84 19.26 28.45
N ASP A 529 -11.00 18.26 28.46
CA ASP A 529 -9.96 18.08 29.47
C ASP A 529 -8.65 18.75 29.02
N PRO A 530 -8.24 19.89 29.65
CA PRO A 530 -7.03 20.61 29.26
C PRO A 530 -5.75 19.85 29.59
N LYS A 531 -5.78 18.95 30.58
CA LYS A 531 -4.63 18.11 30.95
C LYS A 531 -4.42 16.95 29.98
N LYS A 532 -5.39 16.69 29.12
CA LYS A 532 -5.35 15.65 28.09
C LYS A 532 -5.36 16.23 26.67
N ASN A 533 -4.54 17.23 26.44
CA ASN A 533 -4.41 17.89 25.14
C ASN A 533 -5.78 18.34 24.57
N ASN A 534 -6.62 18.91 25.44
CA ASN A 534 -7.99 19.31 25.13
C ASN A 534 -8.84 18.17 24.55
N LYS A 535 -8.70 16.96 25.10
CA LYS A 535 -9.57 15.85 24.70
C LYS A 535 -11.01 16.15 25.09
N GLN A 536 -11.94 15.97 24.14
CA GLN A 536 -13.36 16.14 24.38
C GLN A 536 -13.87 15.10 25.38
N ILE A 537 -14.60 15.57 26.41
CA ILE A 537 -15.21 14.77 27.47
C ILE A 537 -16.65 14.38 27.10
N THR A 538 -17.47 15.39 26.87
CA THR A 538 -18.89 15.23 26.53
C THR A 538 -19.42 16.45 25.79
N THR A 539 -20.64 16.33 25.27
CA THR A 539 -21.39 17.43 24.66
C THR A 539 -22.83 17.40 25.17
N VAL A 540 -23.32 18.54 25.61
CA VAL A 540 -24.70 18.72 26.07
C VAL A 540 -25.39 19.70 25.13
N LYS A 541 -26.59 19.37 24.65
CA LYS A 541 -27.42 20.29 23.87
C LYS A 541 -28.10 21.30 24.80
N LEU A 542 -27.96 22.56 24.47
CA LEU A 542 -28.64 23.68 25.15
C LEU A 542 -29.64 24.32 24.17
N ILE A 543 -30.89 24.42 24.58
CA ILE A 543 -31.93 25.10 23.81
C ILE A 543 -32.15 26.46 24.43
N VAL A 544 -31.99 27.51 23.66
CA VAL A 544 -32.35 28.87 24.03
C VAL A 544 -33.75 29.13 23.51
N GLN A 545 -34.67 29.44 24.43
CA GLN A 545 -36.06 29.74 24.08
C GLN A 545 -36.59 30.75 25.08
N ARG A 546 -36.88 31.96 24.61
CA ARG A 546 -37.46 33.01 25.42
C ARG A 546 -38.96 32.79 25.56
N ALA A 547 -39.49 33.09 26.73
CA ALA A 547 -40.94 33.17 26.89
C ALA A 547 -41.43 34.37 26.06
N ASN A 548 -42.39 34.12 25.18
CA ASN A 548 -43.09 35.17 24.47
C ASN A 548 -43.90 36.03 25.45
#